data_43c531cf4c386fd8bf8ae196553531ff
#
_entry.id   43c531cf4c386fd8bf8ae196553531ff
#
_cell.length_a   1.000
_cell.length_b   1.000
_cell.length_c   1.000
_cell.angle_alpha   90.00
_cell.angle_beta   90.00
_cell.angle_gamma   90.00
#
_symmetry.space_group_name_H-M   'P 1'
#
loop_
_entity.id
_entity.type
_entity.pdbx_description
1 polymer ?
#
loop_
_entity_poly.entity_id
_entity_poly.type
_entity_poly.pdbx_seq_one_letter_code
_entity_poly.pdbx_strand_id
1 'polypeptide(L)'
;MKESQLIIESLKKLKPELTKRYFVSSIGLFGSIVRDDFSPPHSDVDIIVEFSKPVGIEFIDLAEYLESNIRRKVDLVSQKGIKPKYFEQIQKEILYV
;
A
#
# COMPACT_ATOMS: atom_id res chain seq x y z
N MET A 1 -17.06 -7.21 8.89
CA MET A 1 -15.60 -7.06 8.83
C MET A 1 -15.24 -5.71 8.23
N LYS A 2 -14.32 -5.00 8.86
CA LYS A 2 -13.90 -3.69 8.35
C LYS A 2 -13.21 -3.80 7.01
N GLU A 3 -13.37 -2.78 6.19
CA GLU A 3 -12.71 -2.70 4.87
C GLU A 3 -11.19 -2.86 4.99
N SER A 4 -10.59 -2.24 6.01
CA SER A 4 -9.15 -2.35 6.24
C SER A 4 -8.71 -3.80 6.46
N GLN A 5 -9.48 -4.58 7.20
CA GLN A 5 -9.16 -5.99 7.44
C GLN A 5 -9.24 -6.82 6.17
N LEU A 6 -10.24 -6.55 5.34
CA LEU A 6 -10.38 -7.25 4.06
C LEU A 6 -9.16 -6.98 3.16
N ILE A 7 -8.72 -5.73 3.13
CA ILE A 7 -7.57 -5.35 2.32
C ILE A 7 -6.29 -5.96 2.89
N ILE A 8 -6.12 -5.94 4.20
CA ILE A 8 -4.96 -6.55 4.86
C ILE A 8 -4.87 -8.04 4.52
N GLU A 9 -6.00 -8.74 4.58
CA GLU A 9 -6.02 -10.17 4.25
C GLU A 9 -5.67 -10.43 2.79
N SER A 10 -6.18 -9.58 1.89
CA SER A 10 -5.82 -9.66 0.47
C SER A 10 -4.33 -9.45 0.28
N LEU A 11 -3.75 -8.44 0.93
CA LEU A 11 -2.33 -8.15 0.83
C LEU A 11 -1.47 -9.29 1.36
N LYS A 12 -1.90 -9.92 2.45
CA LYS A 12 -1.19 -11.09 2.99
C LYS A 12 -1.11 -12.22 1.98
N LYS A 13 -2.18 -12.46 1.26
CA LYS A 13 -2.21 -13.50 0.21
C LYS A 13 -1.31 -13.15 -0.95
N LEU A 14 -1.16 -11.86 -1.25
CA LEU A 14 -0.35 -11.39 -2.36
C LEU A 14 1.14 -11.28 -2.03
N LYS A 15 1.52 -11.32 -0.75
CA LYS A 15 2.91 -11.08 -0.34
C LYS A 15 3.96 -11.90 -1.08
N PRO A 16 3.78 -13.20 -1.32
CA PRO A 16 4.77 -13.96 -2.08
C PRO A 16 5.04 -13.38 -3.46
N GLU A 17 4.00 -12.97 -4.18
CA GLU A 17 4.14 -12.33 -5.49
C GLU A 17 4.75 -10.94 -5.37
N LEU A 18 4.33 -10.17 -4.36
CA LEU A 18 4.86 -8.84 -4.14
C LEU A 18 6.38 -8.89 -3.93
N THR A 19 6.84 -9.85 -3.15
CA THR A 19 8.26 -10.03 -2.88
C THR A 19 9.01 -10.49 -4.12
N LYS A 20 8.46 -11.46 -4.82
CA LYS A 20 9.13 -12.15 -5.92
C LYS A 20 9.17 -11.33 -7.20
N ARG A 21 8.01 -10.78 -7.60
CA ARG A 21 7.87 -10.07 -8.87
C ARG A 21 8.15 -8.58 -8.77
N TYR A 22 7.83 -7.98 -7.63
CA TYR A 22 7.87 -6.53 -7.48
C TYR A 22 8.92 -6.06 -6.50
N PHE A 23 9.67 -6.99 -5.91
CA PHE A 23 10.79 -6.67 -4.99
C PHE A 23 10.36 -5.88 -3.76
N VAL A 24 9.13 -6.11 -3.29
CA VAL A 24 8.60 -5.45 -2.10
C VAL A 24 9.21 -6.09 -0.86
N SER A 25 9.84 -5.28 0.00
CA SER A 25 10.38 -5.75 1.28
C SER A 25 9.43 -5.46 2.43
N SER A 26 8.64 -4.39 2.34
CA SER A 26 7.58 -4.13 3.32
C SER A 26 6.43 -3.41 2.65
N ILE A 27 5.22 -3.60 3.20
CA ILE A 27 4.00 -2.98 2.69
C ILE A 27 3.08 -2.68 3.86
N GLY A 28 2.44 -1.52 3.82
CA GLY A 28 1.51 -1.12 4.85
C GLY A 28 0.42 -0.20 4.32
N LEU A 29 -0.64 -0.08 5.12
CA LEU A 29 -1.76 0.82 4.85
C LEU A 29 -1.65 2.06 5.71
N PHE A 30 -2.07 3.19 5.17
CA PHE A 30 -2.19 4.41 5.95
C PHE A 30 -3.37 5.23 5.42
N GLY A 31 -3.62 6.40 6.03
CA GLY A 31 -4.65 7.29 5.54
C GLY A 31 -6.05 6.88 5.93
N SER A 32 -7.03 7.25 5.11
CA SER A 32 -8.45 7.11 5.44
C SER A 32 -8.87 5.68 5.74
N ILE A 33 -8.28 4.69 5.06
CA ILE A 33 -8.62 3.29 5.28
C ILE A 33 -8.28 2.84 6.73
N VAL A 34 -7.24 3.43 7.31
CA VAL A 34 -6.81 3.12 8.68
C VAL A 34 -7.64 3.89 9.70
N ARG A 35 -8.03 5.11 9.36
CA ARG A 35 -8.78 5.99 10.26
C ARG A 35 -10.29 5.75 10.26
N ASP A 36 -10.78 4.75 9.51
CA ASP A 36 -12.20 4.40 9.41
C ASP A 36 -13.06 5.49 8.74
N ASP A 37 -12.45 6.41 7.99
CA ASP A 37 -13.17 7.40 7.20
C ASP A 37 -13.06 7.13 5.70
N PHE A 38 -12.74 5.88 5.34
CA PHE A 38 -12.68 5.45 3.95
C PHE A 38 -14.07 5.41 3.34
N SER A 39 -14.24 6.10 2.21
CA SER A 39 -15.54 6.26 1.57
C SER A 39 -15.41 6.11 0.05
N PRO A 40 -15.51 4.87 -0.47
CA PRO A 40 -15.49 4.68 -1.93
C PRO A 40 -16.75 5.29 -2.56
N PRO A 41 -16.67 5.79 -3.79
CA PRO A 41 -15.48 5.82 -4.66
C PRO A 41 -14.58 7.04 -4.46
N HIS A 42 -14.83 7.84 -3.42
CA HIS A 42 -14.12 9.11 -3.21
C HIS A 42 -12.78 8.97 -2.53
N SER A 43 -12.56 7.85 -1.83
CA SER A 43 -11.30 7.60 -1.13
C SER A 43 -10.48 6.56 -1.85
N ASP A 44 -9.17 6.81 -1.99
CA ASP A 44 -8.22 5.83 -2.49
C ASP A 44 -7.63 5.05 -1.32
N VAL A 45 -7.17 3.84 -1.57
CA VAL A 45 -6.45 3.04 -0.58
C VAL A 45 -4.99 3.50 -0.59
N ASP A 46 -4.55 4.11 0.50
CA ASP A 46 -3.18 4.61 0.62
C ASP A 46 -2.26 3.47 1.07
N ILE A 47 -1.29 3.14 0.23
CA ILE A 47 -0.36 2.04 0.49
C ILE A 47 1.08 2.56 0.41
N ILE A 48 1.87 2.22 1.42
CA ILE A 48 3.29 2.56 1.45
C ILE A 48 4.11 1.27 1.34
N VAL A 49 5.13 1.30 0.47
CA VAL A 49 6.00 0.14 0.26
C VAL A 49 7.46 0.52 0.40
N GLU A 50 8.26 -0.47 0.80
CA GLU A 50 9.70 -0.43 0.64
C GLU A 50 10.10 -1.53 -0.32
N PHE A 51 11.15 -1.26 -1.10
CA PHE A 51 11.67 -2.23 -2.06
C PHE A 51 13.02 -2.74 -1.61
N SER A 52 13.30 -4.01 -1.90
CA SER A 52 14.59 -4.64 -1.55
C SER A 52 15.71 -4.21 -2.48
N LYS A 53 15.36 -3.58 -3.61
CA LYS A 53 16.34 -3.03 -4.56
C LYS A 53 15.66 -1.90 -5.34
N PRO A 54 16.45 -1.05 -6.03
CA PRO A 54 15.86 0.00 -6.86
C PRO A 54 14.94 -0.59 -7.93
N VAL A 55 13.79 0.05 -8.15
CA VAL A 55 12.80 -0.37 -9.15
C VAL A 55 12.51 0.78 -10.09
N GLY A 56 12.07 0.45 -11.29
CA GLY A 56 11.62 1.43 -12.28
C GLY A 56 10.16 1.20 -12.61
N ILE A 57 9.90 0.59 -13.79
CA ILE A 57 8.55 0.32 -14.25
C ILE A 57 7.78 -0.59 -13.29
N GLU A 58 8.49 -1.40 -12.50
CA GLU A 58 7.85 -2.29 -11.52
C GLU A 58 6.97 -1.53 -10.53
N PHE A 59 7.30 -0.27 -10.25
CA PHE A 59 6.47 0.56 -9.37
C PHE A 59 5.08 0.78 -9.96
N ILE A 60 5.02 1.09 -11.25
CA ILE A 60 3.76 1.31 -11.95
C ILE A 60 2.98 0.00 -12.07
N ASP A 61 3.67 -1.07 -12.45
CA ASP A 61 3.06 -2.39 -12.57
C ASP A 61 2.50 -2.86 -11.21
N LEU A 62 3.21 -2.57 -10.13
CA LEU A 62 2.76 -2.91 -8.79
C LEU A 62 1.46 -2.20 -8.44
N ALA A 63 1.35 -0.91 -8.74
CA ALA A 63 0.13 -0.16 -8.47
C ALA A 63 -1.06 -0.77 -9.21
N GLU A 64 -0.89 -1.11 -10.48
CA GLU A 64 -1.93 -1.75 -11.29
C GLU A 64 -2.29 -3.14 -10.74
N TYR A 65 -1.29 -3.91 -10.36
CA TYR A 65 -1.50 -5.24 -9.78
C TYR A 65 -2.31 -5.17 -8.50
N LEU A 66 -1.98 -4.22 -7.62
CA LEU A 66 -2.71 -4.03 -6.38
C LEU A 66 -4.15 -3.60 -6.63
N GLU A 67 -4.37 -2.66 -7.54
CA GLU A 67 -5.72 -2.21 -7.88
C GLU A 67 -6.57 -3.35 -8.42
N SER A 68 -6.00 -4.19 -9.28
CA SER A 68 -6.72 -5.33 -9.85
C SER A 68 -7.15 -6.34 -8.79
N ASN A 69 -6.29 -6.56 -7.80
CA ASN A 69 -6.55 -7.58 -6.78
C ASN A 69 -7.40 -7.06 -5.63
N ILE A 70 -7.22 -5.80 -5.24
CA ILE A 70 -7.98 -5.19 -4.15
C ILE A 70 -9.33 -4.68 -4.64
N ARG A 71 -9.42 -4.37 -5.93
CA ARG A 71 -10.62 -3.80 -6.56
C ARG A 71 -11.00 -2.45 -5.97
N ARG A 72 -9.99 -1.63 -5.68
CA ARG A 72 -10.12 -0.26 -5.23
C ARG A 72 -8.97 0.54 -5.85
N LYS A 73 -9.18 1.82 -6.02
CA LYS A 73 -8.09 2.70 -6.45
C LYS A 73 -7.04 2.75 -5.36
N VAL A 74 -5.79 2.66 -5.76
CA VAL A 74 -4.65 2.63 -4.86
C VAL A 74 -3.79 3.86 -5.10
N ASP A 75 -3.45 4.55 -4.02
CA ASP A 75 -2.43 5.59 -4.01
C ASP A 75 -1.18 4.97 -3.42
N LEU A 76 -0.24 4.60 -4.30
CA LEU A 76 0.96 3.88 -3.91
C LEU A 76 2.12 4.84 -3.76
N VAL A 77 2.75 4.81 -2.59
CA VAL A 77 3.95 5.61 -2.34
C VAL A 77 5.10 4.71 -1.90
N SER A 78 6.31 5.09 -2.30
CA SER A 78 7.53 4.45 -1.84
C SER A 78 8.04 5.18 -0.61
N GLN A 79 8.40 4.46 0.43
CA GLN A 79 8.95 5.07 1.64
C GLN A 79 10.18 5.92 1.32
N LYS A 80 10.99 5.46 0.40
CA LYS A 80 12.21 6.18 0.00
C LYS A 80 11.92 7.48 -0.74
N GLY A 81 10.78 7.54 -1.45
CA GLY A 81 10.42 8.72 -2.23
C GLY A 81 9.55 9.73 -1.48
N ILE A 82 9.09 9.39 -0.29
CA ILE A 82 8.22 10.26 0.48
C ILE A 82 9.07 11.27 1.27
N LYS A 83 8.57 12.49 1.38
CA LYS A 83 9.26 13.53 2.13
C LYS A 83 9.32 13.16 3.63
N PRO A 84 10.48 13.36 4.30
CA PRO A 84 10.61 12.97 5.71
C PRO A 84 9.54 13.57 6.62
N LYS A 85 9.16 14.81 6.41
CA LYS A 85 8.11 15.46 7.20
C LYS A 85 6.77 14.75 7.05
N TYR A 86 6.44 14.36 5.83
CA TYR A 86 5.20 13.64 5.56
C TYR A 86 5.23 12.25 6.18
N PHE A 87 6.37 11.58 6.07
CA PHE A 87 6.54 10.26 6.68
C PHE A 87 6.36 10.33 8.20
N GLU A 88 6.91 11.34 8.85
CA GLU A 88 6.72 11.54 10.29
C GLU A 88 5.24 11.63 10.67
N GLN A 89 4.45 12.32 9.84
CA GLN A 89 3.02 12.49 10.09
C GLN A 89 2.26 11.18 10.00
N ILE A 90 2.56 10.35 9.01
CA ILE A 90 1.80 9.12 8.76
C ILE A 90 2.36 7.91 9.52
N GLN A 91 3.60 7.97 9.96
CA GLN A 91 4.33 6.85 10.56
C GLN A 91 3.55 6.17 11.69
N LYS A 92 2.86 6.96 12.50
CA LYS A 92 2.15 6.46 13.67
C LYS A 92 0.89 5.66 13.30
N GLU A 93 0.35 5.88 12.10
CA GLU A 93 -0.88 5.22 11.68
C GLU A 93 -0.66 4.07 10.71
N ILE A 94 0.58 3.81 10.29
CA ILE A 94 0.84 2.76 9.30
C ILE A 94 0.53 1.38 9.90
N LEU A 95 -0.33 0.63 9.22
CA LEU A 95 -0.59 -0.77 9.53
C LEU A 95 0.21 -1.62 8.57
N TYR A 96 1.33 -2.14 9.04
CA TYR A 96 2.16 -3.03 8.22
C TYR A 96 1.54 -4.40 8.10
N VAL A 97 1.71 -4.99 6.93
CA VAL A 97 1.18 -6.31 6.62
C VAL A 97 2.29 -7.36 6.64
#